data_416ea226cd14f9a784c01b5f70733083
#
_entry.id   416ea226cd14f9a784c01b5f70733083
#
_cell.length_a   1.000
_cell.length_b   1.000
_cell.length_c   1.000
_cell.angle_alpha   90.00
_cell.angle_beta   90.00
_cell.angle_gamma   90.00
#
_symmetry.space_group_name_H-M   'P 1'
#
loop_
_entity.id
_entity.type
_entity.pdbx_description
1 polymer ?
#
loop_
_entity_poly.entity_id
_entity_poly.type
_entity_poly.pdbx_seq_one_letter_code
_entity_poly.pdbx_strand_id
1 'polypeptide(L)'
;MKTKSSVKTVFYCSECGNETAKWMGQCPACGAWNTLVEAPKEPKTALGTRAKRIAQPKLISELDAEEELRFSTGIGEFDRVLGGGAVRGSLVLVGGAPGIGKSTLLLQLCGRISERETILYVSGEESQRQLKMRAQRLGVDHGSIYVLAETDLNTVLATIDDLQPTVLIVDSIQTMYDAETASTPGSISQVRECTMRIMRSAKDSGYTAFVVGHINKEGSIAGPKVLEHMVDCVLYFEGDQSTAYRILRAAKNRFGSTNEIGVFEMEDFGLREVTNPSEMLLSGRPSNTPGTCVVGVMEGSRTVLAEVQALITPSGYSGARRNANGIDYNRAMLLLAVLEKRAGFSLSSCDAYINVVGGLRLDEPATDLAVILAIASSYKDLPVGNDLAAVGEVGLSGEIRSVSHLNQRLSEIARLGFRRCIIPAHVRDDVQKQNGLETIPVKNIREALRAVFGA
;
A
#
# COMPACT_ATOMS: atom_id res chain seq x y z
N MET A 1 -51.28 -38.48 -8.03
CA MET A 1 -50.19 -38.41 -7.01
C MET A 1 -49.39 -37.16 -7.29
N LYS A 2 -49.52 -36.14 -6.46
CA LYS A 2 -48.76 -34.88 -6.60
C LYS A 2 -47.47 -35.02 -5.79
N THR A 3 -46.33 -35.06 -6.45
CA THR A 3 -45.01 -35.04 -5.82
C THR A 3 -44.76 -33.66 -5.18
N LYS A 4 -44.69 -33.61 -3.85
CA LYS A 4 -44.24 -32.45 -3.10
C LYS A 4 -42.75 -32.25 -3.37
N SER A 5 -42.35 -31.16 -4.06
CA SER A 5 -40.97 -30.75 -4.11
C SER A 5 -40.54 -30.26 -2.73
N SER A 6 -39.64 -31.00 -2.08
CA SER A 6 -39.01 -30.57 -0.84
C SER A 6 -38.08 -29.37 -1.13
N VAL A 7 -38.41 -28.22 -0.59
CA VAL A 7 -37.53 -27.04 -0.58
C VAL A 7 -36.30 -27.41 0.25
N LYS A 8 -35.11 -27.50 -0.36
CA LYS A 8 -33.86 -27.75 0.34
C LYS A 8 -33.51 -26.48 1.13
N THR A 9 -33.46 -26.58 2.44
CA THR A 9 -32.96 -25.51 3.32
C THR A 9 -31.45 -25.50 3.25
N VAL A 10 -30.86 -24.32 3.07
CA VAL A 10 -29.40 -24.08 3.07
C VAL A 10 -29.06 -23.26 4.31
N PHE A 11 -27.97 -23.61 4.99
CA PHE A 11 -27.46 -22.90 6.14
C PHE A 11 -26.14 -22.21 5.74
N TYR A 12 -25.94 -20.98 6.18
CA TYR A 12 -24.68 -20.25 5.94
C TYR A 12 -24.05 -19.83 7.27
N CYS A 13 -22.72 -19.79 7.29
CA CYS A 13 -21.97 -19.33 8.45
C CYS A 13 -21.94 -17.81 8.49
N SER A 14 -22.36 -17.20 9.61
CA SER A 14 -22.34 -15.75 9.82
C SER A 14 -20.93 -15.15 9.88
N GLU A 15 -19.90 -15.97 10.16
CA GLU A 15 -18.51 -15.54 10.29
C GLU A 15 -17.74 -15.59 8.96
N CYS A 16 -17.88 -16.67 8.19
CA CYS A 16 -17.07 -16.88 6.98
C CYS A 16 -17.88 -17.03 5.68
N GLY A 17 -19.23 -17.03 5.77
CA GLY A 17 -20.12 -17.18 4.62
C GLY A 17 -20.17 -18.58 3.99
N ASN A 18 -19.53 -19.61 4.59
CA ASN A 18 -19.54 -20.97 4.07
C ASN A 18 -20.97 -21.55 4.12
N GLU A 19 -21.42 -22.13 3.00
CA GLU A 19 -22.75 -22.72 2.88
C GLU A 19 -22.74 -24.23 3.16
N THR A 20 -23.74 -24.71 3.91
CA THR A 20 -23.91 -26.11 4.21
C THR A 20 -25.38 -26.53 3.99
N ALA A 21 -25.59 -27.77 3.54
CA ALA A 21 -26.94 -28.33 3.32
C ALA A 21 -27.65 -28.74 4.60
N LYS A 22 -26.94 -28.73 5.74
CA LYS A 22 -27.49 -29.11 7.06
C LYS A 22 -26.90 -28.20 8.12
N TRP A 23 -27.67 -27.89 9.13
CA TRP A 23 -27.19 -27.21 10.31
C TRP A 23 -26.17 -28.08 11.07
N MET A 24 -25.06 -27.49 11.47
CA MET A 24 -23.99 -28.09 12.27
C MET A 24 -23.59 -27.12 13.38
N GLY A 25 -23.27 -27.65 14.56
CA GLY A 25 -22.86 -26.79 15.70
C GLY A 25 -21.56 -26.06 15.48
N GLN A 26 -20.69 -26.54 14.56
CA GLN A 26 -19.41 -25.93 14.21
C GLN A 26 -19.33 -25.77 12.69
N CYS A 27 -18.87 -24.61 12.22
CA CYS A 27 -18.64 -24.38 10.79
C CYS A 27 -17.44 -25.18 10.28
N PRO A 28 -17.60 -26.00 9.21
CA PRO A 28 -16.51 -26.84 8.70
C PRO A 28 -15.39 -26.04 8.02
N ALA A 29 -15.62 -24.79 7.65
CA ALA A 29 -14.65 -23.97 6.97
C ALA A 29 -13.80 -23.11 7.92
N CYS A 30 -14.42 -22.44 8.92
CA CYS A 30 -13.71 -21.55 9.84
C CYS A 30 -13.61 -22.07 11.28
N GLY A 31 -14.26 -23.19 11.62
CA GLY A 31 -14.24 -23.78 12.96
C GLY A 31 -15.06 -23.02 14.02
N ALA A 32 -15.75 -21.95 13.68
CA ALA A 32 -16.56 -21.17 14.61
C ALA A 32 -17.81 -21.96 15.05
N TRP A 33 -18.17 -21.86 16.35
CA TRP A 33 -19.31 -22.56 16.94
C TRP A 33 -20.57 -21.69 16.87
N ASN A 34 -21.72 -22.34 16.62
CA ASN A 34 -23.07 -21.75 16.60
C ASN A 34 -23.21 -20.58 15.60
N THR A 35 -22.49 -20.63 14.51
CA THR A 35 -22.48 -19.56 13.47
C THR A 35 -23.29 -19.92 12.22
N LEU A 36 -23.84 -21.13 12.13
CA LEU A 36 -24.65 -21.54 10.99
C LEU A 36 -26.11 -21.13 11.21
N VAL A 37 -26.59 -20.23 10.36
CA VAL A 37 -27.99 -19.73 10.34
C VAL A 37 -28.70 -20.19 9.08
N GLU A 38 -30.01 -20.42 9.19
CA GLU A 38 -30.83 -20.80 8.04
C GLU A 38 -30.96 -19.63 7.04
N ALA A 39 -30.73 -19.91 5.77
CA ALA A 39 -30.92 -18.91 4.73
C ALA A 39 -32.40 -18.46 4.67
N PRO A 40 -32.70 -17.15 4.62
CA PRO A 40 -34.07 -16.68 4.49
C PRO A 40 -34.70 -17.26 3.21
N LYS A 41 -35.95 -17.70 3.30
CA LYS A 41 -36.72 -18.01 2.10
C LYS A 41 -36.88 -16.73 1.30
N GLU A 42 -36.36 -16.71 0.06
CA GLU A 42 -36.62 -15.59 -0.83
C GLU A 42 -38.13 -15.31 -0.88
N PRO A 43 -38.59 -14.12 -0.49
CA PRO A 43 -39.95 -13.74 -0.78
C PRO A 43 -40.04 -13.65 -2.31
N LYS A 44 -40.97 -14.36 -2.94
CA LYS A 44 -41.34 -14.13 -4.33
C LYS A 44 -42.03 -12.77 -4.41
N THR A 45 -41.28 -11.69 -4.30
CA THR A 45 -41.73 -10.36 -4.66
C THR A 45 -41.85 -10.33 -6.19
N ALA A 46 -43.07 -10.06 -6.64
CA ALA A 46 -43.36 -9.78 -8.02
C ALA A 46 -42.49 -8.56 -8.45
N LEU A 47 -41.32 -8.85 -9.03
CA LEU A 47 -40.55 -7.83 -9.73
C LEU A 47 -41.41 -7.30 -10.86
N GLY A 48 -41.77 -6.04 -10.76
CA GLY A 48 -42.19 -5.27 -11.92
C GLY A 48 -41.16 -5.50 -13.03
N THR A 49 -41.66 -5.93 -14.18
CA THR A 49 -40.90 -6.28 -15.38
C THR A 49 -40.13 -5.07 -15.89
N ARG A 50 -38.96 -4.75 -15.30
CA ARG A 50 -37.88 -4.14 -16.07
C ARG A 50 -37.38 -5.25 -17.00
N ALA A 51 -37.67 -5.11 -18.29
CA ALA A 51 -37.21 -6.05 -19.31
C ALA A 51 -35.72 -6.31 -19.09
N LYS A 52 -35.34 -7.54 -18.71
CA LYS A 52 -33.95 -7.99 -18.71
C LYS A 52 -33.45 -7.73 -20.13
N ARG A 53 -32.62 -6.70 -20.31
CA ARG A 53 -31.81 -6.58 -21.51
C ARG A 53 -30.97 -7.87 -21.57
N ILE A 54 -31.34 -8.76 -22.49
CA ILE A 54 -30.56 -9.94 -22.80
C ILE A 54 -29.26 -9.38 -23.40
N ALA A 55 -28.17 -9.41 -22.64
CA ALA A 55 -26.87 -9.01 -23.14
C ALA A 55 -26.51 -9.95 -24.30
N GLN A 56 -26.43 -9.43 -25.53
CA GLN A 56 -25.96 -10.20 -26.69
C GLN A 56 -24.43 -10.26 -26.63
N PRO A 57 -23.83 -11.45 -26.79
CA PRO A 57 -22.38 -11.56 -26.92
C PRO A 57 -21.92 -10.83 -28.18
N LYS A 58 -20.82 -10.07 -28.07
CA LYS A 58 -20.17 -9.39 -29.19
C LYS A 58 -18.80 -10.01 -29.42
N LEU A 59 -18.33 -10.02 -30.65
CA LEU A 59 -16.95 -10.38 -30.95
C LEU A 59 -16.02 -9.34 -30.33
N ILE A 60 -14.86 -9.77 -29.83
CA ILE A 60 -13.86 -8.85 -29.21
C ILE A 60 -13.37 -7.80 -30.21
N SER A 61 -13.35 -8.16 -31.53
CA SER A 61 -13.01 -7.25 -32.61
C SER A 61 -14.09 -6.20 -32.95
N GLU A 62 -15.31 -6.39 -32.46
CA GLU A 62 -16.45 -5.46 -32.61
C GLU A 62 -16.63 -4.58 -31.35
N LEU A 63 -15.84 -4.84 -30.30
CA LEU A 63 -15.78 -3.96 -29.14
C LEU A 63 -14.90 -2.79 -29.54
N ASP A 64 -15.47 -1.60 -29.61
CA ASP A 64 -14.66 -0.39 -29.64
C ASP A 64 -13.79 -0.41 -28.41
N ALA A 65 -12.47 -0.43 -28.60
CA ALA A 65 -11.54 -0.11 -27.54
C ALA A 65 -11.66 1.41 -27.31
N GLU A 66 -12.79 1.84 -26.75
CA GLU A 66 -12.89 3.16 -26.15
C GLU A 66 -11.72 3.21 -25.16
N GLU A 67 -10.84 4.17 -25.37
CA GLU A 67 -9.77 4.49 -24.42
C GLU A 67 -10.40 4.48 -23.05
N GLU A 68 -9.85 3.68 -22.11
CA GLU A 68 -10.32 3.67 -20.73
C GLU A 68 -10.46 5.11 -20.29
N LEU A 69 -11.71 5.57 -20.09
CA LEU A 69 -12.02 6.95 -19.74
C LEU A 69 -11.42 7.24 -18.36
N ARG A 70 -10.14 7.63 -18.35
CA ARG A 70 -9.42 8.03 -17.13
C ARG A 70 -9.59 9.52 -16.92
N PHE A 71 -9.66 9.90 -15.64
CA PHE A 71 -9.56 11.28 -15.23
C PHE A 71 -8.53 11.44 -14.13
N SER A 72 -7.82 12.56 -14.13
CA SER A 72 -6.89 12.91 -13.08
C SER A 72 -7.64 13.30 -11.81
N THR A 73 -7.20 12.77 -10.68
CA THR A 73 -7.72 13.14 -9.36
C THR A 73 -7.20 14.50 -8.88
N GLY A 74 -6.27 15.11 -9.63
CA GLY A 74 -5.61 16.35 -9.26
C GLY A 74 -4.56 16.18 -8.14
N ILE A 75 -4.25 14.94 -7.77
CA ILE A 75 -3.22 14.56 -6.81
C ILE A 75 -2.25 13.61 -7.52
N GLY A 76 -1.06 14.09 -7.90
CA GLY A 76 -0.13 13.37 -8.78
C GLY A 76 0.36 12.06 -8.19
N GLU A 77 0.67 12.02 -6.89
CA GLU A 77 1.09 10.81 -6.20
C GLU A 77 -0.07 9.79 -6.07
N PHE A 78 -1.31 10.25 -6.02
CA PHE A 78 -2.48 9.37 -6.05
C PHE A 78 -2.75 8.83 -7.47
N ASP A 79 -2.69 9.69 -8.47
CA ASP A 79 -2.81 9.31 -9.88
C ASP A 79 -1.75 8.29 -10.29
N ARG A 80 -0.51 8.44 -9.81
CA ARG A 80 0.58 7.48 -10.02
C ARG A 80 0.18 6.07 -9.57
N VAL A 81 -0.31 5.93 -8.35
CA VAL A 81 -0.69 4.63 -7.77
C VAL A 81 -1.89 4.03 -8.49
N LEU A 82 -2.79 4.88 -9.01
CA LEU A 82 -3.92 4.45 -9.83
C LEU A 82 -3.51 4.02 -11.26
N GLY A 83 -2.24 4.28 -11.67
CA GLY A 83 -1.74 3.97 -13.00
C GLY A 83 -2.06 5.06 -14.02
N GLY A 84 -2.07 6.34 -13.59
CA GLY A 84 -2.29 7.53 -14.41
C GLY A 84 -3.65 8.19 -14.25
N GLY A 85 -4.38 7.86 -13.20
CA GLY A 85 -5.68 8.44 -12.86
C GLY A 85 -6.79 7.43 -12.61
N ALA A 86 -7.93 7.89 -12.15
CA ALA A 86 -9.09 7.04 -11.85
C ALA A 86 -9.86 6.67 -13.13
N VAL A 87 -10.36 5.44 -13.20
CA VAL A 87 -11.12 4.92 -14.35
C VAL A 87 -12.61 5.04 -14.09
N ARG A 88 -13.37 5.53 -15.08
CA ARG A 88 -14.84 5.64 -15.02
C ARG A 88 -15.49 4.27 -14.85
N GLY A 89 -16.54 4.20 -14.03
CA GLY A 89 -17.25 2.95 -13.74
C GLY A 89 -16.48 1.97 -12.86
N SER A 90 -15.34 2.38 -12.29
CA SER A 90 -14.52 1.53 -11.41
C SER A 90 -14.85 1.72 -9.92
N LEU A 91 -14.49 0.70 -9.13
CA LEU A 91 -14.52 0.75 -7.68
C LEU A 91 -13.12 0.61 -7.10
N VAL A 92 -12.67 1.63 -6.37
CA VAL A 92 -11.37 1.72 -5.69
C VAL A 92 -11.57 1.59 -4.18
N LEU A 93 -10.99 0.57 -3.59
CA LEU A 93 -10.95 0.40 -2.12
C LEU A 93 -9.70 1.07 -1.56
N VAL A 94 -9.88 1.98 -0.61
CA VAL A 94 -8.79 2.63 0.13
C VAL A 94 -8.76 2.09 1.56
N GLY A 95 -7.84 1.18 1.81
CA GLY A 95 -7.63 0.52 3.10
C GLY A 95 -6.54 1.19 3.93
N GLY A 96 -6.54 0.97 5.24
CA GLY A 96 -5.49 1.45 6.14
C GLY A 96 -5.96 1.55 7.59
N ALA A 97 -5.00 1.71 8.52
CA ALA A 97 -5.29 1.87 9.94
C ALA A 97 -6.20 3.07 10.23
N PRO A 98 -7.02 3.04 11.29
CA PRO A 98 -7.75 4.22 11.74
C PRO A 98 -6.80 5.41 12.01
N GLY A 99 -7.20 6.61 11.59
CA GLY A 99 -6.40 7.83 11.78
C GLY A 99 -5.19 8.00 10.86
N ILE A 100 -4.95 7.10 9.89
CA ILE A 100 -3.80 7.20 8.96
C ILE A 100 -3.91 8.33 7.94
N GLY A 101 -5.13 8.86 7.67
CA GLY A 101 -5.36 9.96 6.73
C GLY A 101 -6.25 9.62 5.53
N LYS A 102 -6.89 8.43 5.48
CA LYS A 102 -7.75 8.01 4.35
C LYS A 102 -8.84 9.03 4.00
N SER A 103 -9.67 9.38 4.98
CA SER A 103 -10.77 10.35 4.81
C SER A 103 -10.25 11.75 4.47
N THR A 104 -9.06 12.12 4.98
CA THR A 104 -8.40 13.39 4.64
C THR A 104 -8.00 13.41 3.17
N LEU A 105 -7.34 12.35 2.70
CA LEU A 105 -6.93 12.22 1.29
C LEU A 105 -8.12 12.30 0.34
N LEU A 106 -9.20 11.54 0.63
CA LEU A 106 -10.38 11.52 -0.22
C LEU A 106 -11.14 12.84 -0.20
N LEU A 107 -11.18 13.54 0.93
CA LEU A 107 -11.81 14.87 0.99
C LEU A 107 -10.97 15.92 0.23
N GLN A 108 -9.63 15.85 0.29
CA GLN A 108 -8.75 16.69 -0.53
C GLN A 108 -8.90 16.38 -2.02
N LEU A 109 -9.04 15.10 -2.40
CA LEU A 109 -9.38 14.68 -3.76
C LEU A 109 -10.69 15.36 -4.21
N CYS A 110 -11.73 15.31 -3.39
CA CYS A 110 -13.00 15.98 -3.70
C CYS A 110 -12.78 17.48 -4.03
N GLY A 111 -11.99 18.20 -3.22
CA GLY A 111 -11.67 19.60 -3.48
C GLY A 111 -10.96 19.84 -4.81
N ARG A 112 -10.05 18.92 -5.20
CA ARG A 112 -9.27 19.04 -6.46
C ARG A 112 -10.12 18.85 -7.72
N ILE A 113 -11.16 18.03 -7.65
CA ILE A 113 -11.95 17.68 -8.85
C ILE A 113 -13.35 18.31 -8.84
N SER A 114 -13.80 18.95 -7.76
CA SER A 114 -15.18 19.45 -7.58
C SER A 114 -15.64 20.53 -8.57
N GLU A 115 -14.72 21.18 -9.27
CA GLU A 115 -15.05 22.13 -10.35
C GLU A 115 -15.44 21.43 -11.67
N ARG A 116 -15.01 20.16 -11.84
CA ARG A 116 -15.20 19.39 -13.07
C ARG A 116 -16.12 18.19 -12.89
N GLU A 117 -16.27 17.73 -11.65
CA GLU A 117 -16.97 16.52 -11.29
C GLU A 117 -18.08 16.81 -10.27
N THR A 118 -19.21 16.12 -10.42
CA THR A 118 -20.26 16.09 -9.40
C THR A 118 -19.97 14.96 -8.44
N ILE A 119 -19.75 15.31 -7.16
CA ILE A 119 -19.28 14.38 -6.15
C ILE A 119 -20.37 14.15 -5.11
N LEU A 120 -20.68 12.88 -4.82
CA LEU A 120 -21.48 12.50 -3.66
C LEU A 120 -20.56 11.89 -2.60
N TYR A 121 -20.43 12.56 -1.46
CA TYR A 121 -19.70 12.06 -0.29
C TYR A 121 -20.69 11.50 0.73
N VAL A 122 -20.70 10.17 0.86
CA VAL A 122 -21.53 9.44 1.82
C VAL A 122 -20.69 9.15 3.06
N SER A 123 -21.14 9.60 4.22
CA SER A 123 -20.49 9.34 5.50
C SER A 123 -21.43 8.56 6.43
N GLY A 124 -20.94 7.40 6.89
CA GLY A 124 -21.60 6.62 7.92
C GLY A 124 -21.03 6.85 9.33
N GLU A 125 -19.95 7.62 9.47
CA GLU A 125 -19.26 7.85 10.74
C GLU A 125 -19.40 9.30 11.24
N GLU A 126 -19.35 10.27 10.32
CA GLU A 126 -19.37 11.68 10.64
C GLU A 126 -20.68 12.35 10.21
N SER A 127 -21.19 13.26 11.05
CA SER A 127 -22.31 14.11 10.69
C SER A 127 -21.91 15.15 9.62
N GLN A 128 -22.89 15.66 8.88
CA GLN A 128 -22.67 16.72 7.88
C GLN A 128 -21.93 17.93 8.45
N ARG A 129 -22.20 18.29 9.73
CA ARG A 129 -21.50 19.40 10.41
C ARG A 129 -20.02 19.11 10.64
N GLN A 130 -19.69 17.89 11.06
CA GLN A 130 -18.28 17.49 11.27
C GLN A 130 -17.51 17.47 9.95
N LEU A 131 -18.12 16.91 8.88
CA LEU A 131 -17.56 16.95 7.55
C LEU A 131 -17.34 18.37 7.04
N LYS A 132 -18.31 19.29 7.24
CA LYS A 132 -18.16 20.71 6.86
C LYS A 132 -16.98 21.36 7.58
N MET A 133 -16.85 21.13 8.89
CA MET A 133 -15.71 21.66 9.67
C MET A 133 -14.36 21.10 9.16
N ARG A 134 -14.32 19.82 8.80
CA ARG A 134 -13.12 19.21 8.22
C ARG A 134 -12.80 19.77 6.84
N ALA A 135 -13.82 19.91 5.97
CA ALA A 135 -13.68 20.50 4.65
C ALA A 135 -13.13 21.93 4.71
N GLN A 136 -13.64 22.75 5.64
CA GLN A 136 -13.15 24.12 5.87
C GLN A 136 -11.68 24.15 6.30
N ARG A 137 -11.28 23.26 7.22
CA ARG A 137 -9.87 23.13 7.65
C ARG A 137 -8.95 22.76 6.51
N LEU A 138 -9.41 21.94 5.57
CA LEU A 138 -8.65 21.50 4.40
C LEU A 138 -8.76 22.46 3.20
N GLY A 139 -9.57 23.54 3.30
CA GLY A 139 -9.81 24.48 2.20
C GLY A 139 -10.55 23.87 1.01
N VAL A 140 -11.39 22.86 1.24
CA VAL A 140 -12.14 22.11 0.21
C VAL A 140 -13.65 22.29 0.31
N ASP A 141 -14.12 23.43 0.81
CA ASP A 141 -15.55 23.72 1.05
C ASP A 141 -16.23 24.44 -0.12
N HIS A 142 -15.76 24.19 -1.33
CA HIS A 142 -16.23 24.77 -2.59
C HIS A 142 -16.54 23.69 -3.64
N GLY A 143 -17.13 24.12 -4.75
CA GLY A 143 -17.44 23.22 -5.88
C GLY A 143 -18.66 22.33 -5.67
N SER A 144 -18.82 21.34 -6.53
CA SER A 144 -19.98 20.43 -6.57
C SER A 144 -19.82 19.21 -5.66
N ILE A 145 -19.65 19.44 -4.34
CA ILE A 145 -19.52 18.38 -3.33
C ILE A 145 -20.82 18.28 -2.53
N TYR A 146 -21.60 17.22 -2.77
CA TYR A 146 -22.81 16.89 -2.04
C TYR A 146 -22.48 15.92 -0.90
N VAL A 147 -22.98 16.20 0.30
CA VAL A 147 -22.71 15.41 1.50
C VAL A 147 -23.99 14.75 1.99
N LEU A 148 -23.94 13.41 2.14
CA LEU A 148 -25.02 12.60 2.67
C LEU A 148 -24.52 11.85 3.93
N ALA A 149 -25.11 12.14 5.08
CA ALA A 149 -24.88 11.39 6.31
C ALA A 149 -25.95 10.28 6.42
N GLU A 150 -25.64 9.11 5.86
CA GLU A 150 -26.56 7.97 5.75
C GLU A 150 -25.79 6.65 5.75
N THR A 151 -26.44 5.61 6.27
CA THR A 151 -25.89 4.25 6.35
C THR A 151 -26.75 3.22 5.62
N ASP A 152 -28.03 3.54 5.32
CA ASP A 152 -28.89 2.67 4.52
C ASP A 152 -28.51 2.74 3.03
N LEU A 153 -28.07 1.60 2.49
CA LEU A 153 -27.63 1.51 1.11
C LEU A 153 -28.75 1.83 0.10
N ASN A 154 -29.99 1.50 0.38
CA ASN A 154 -31.09 1.77 -0.54
C ASN A 154 -31.31 3.28 -0.69
N THR A 155 -31.23 4.03 0.40
CA THR A 155 -31.29 5.50 0.41
C THR A 155 -30.11 6.10 -0.37
N VAL A 156 -28.91 5.56 -0.18
CA VAL A 156 -27.71 6.00 -0.94
C VAL A 156 -27.89 5.76 -2.44
N LEU A 157 -28.33 4.56 -2.85
CA LEU A 157 -28.54 4.25 -4.27
C LEU A 157 -29.64 5.11 -4.90
N ALA A 158 -30.74 5.39 -4.19
CA ALA A 158 -31.77 6.30 -4.65
C ALA A 158 -31.23 7.73 -4.84
N THR A 159 -30.38 8.21 -3.92
CA THR A 159 -29.71 9.50 -4.05
C THR A 159 -28.76 9.55 -5.25
N ILE A 160 -28.06 8.44 -5.55
CA ILE A 160 -27.22 8.34 -6.74
C ILE A 160 -28.06 8.42 -8.02
N ASP A 161 -29.21 7.74 -8.05
CA ASP A 161 -30.12 7.77 -9.19
C ASP A 161 -30.70 9.19 -9.45
N ASP A 162 -30.97 9.95 -8.40
CA ASP A 162 -31.48 11.32 -8.50
C ASP A 162 -30.39 12.36 -8.85
N LEU A 163 -29.23 12.28 -8.18
CA LEU A 163 -28.15 13.26 -8.32
C LEU A 163 -27.27 13.00 -9.56
N GLN A 164 -27.17 11.74 -10.00
CA GLN A 164 -26.30 11.30 -11.09
C GLN A 164 -24.83 11.77 -10.90
N PRO A 165 -24.20 11.47 -9.74
CA PRO A 165 -22.82 11.90 -9.48
C PRO A 165 -21.86 11.20 -10.45
N THR A 166 -20.74 11.86 -10.77
CA THR A 166 -19.66 11.27 -11.53
C THR A 166 -18.63 10.58 -10.64
N VAL A 167 -18.58 10.97 -9.37
CA VAL A 167 -17.72 10.38 -8.33
C VAL A 167 -18.52 10.15 -7.04
N LEU A 168 -18.41 8.95 -6.51
CA LEU A 168 -18.96 8.55 -5.21
C LEU A 168 -17.83 8.30 -4.22
N ILE A 169 -17.92 8.86 -3.02
CA ILE A 169 -17.08 8.51 -1.88
C ILE A 169 -17.96 7.83 -0.82
N VAL A 170 -17.54 6.70 -0.28
CA VAL A 170 -18.20 6.02 0.85
C VAL A 170 -17.22 5.88 2.01
N ASP A 171 -17.48 6.58 3.11
CA ASP A 171 -16.61 6.65 4.29
C ASP A 171 -17.41 6.33 5.57
N SER A 172 -17.39 5.06 6.04
CA SER A 172 -16.72 3.87 5.54
C SER A 172 -17.71 2.78 5.11
N ILE A 173 -17.23 1.78 4.37
CA ILE A 173 -18.07 0.64 3.95
C ILE A 173 -18.57 -0.19 5.13
N GLN A 174 -17.83 -0.19 6.24
CA GLN A 174 -18.17 -0.95 7.43
C GLN A 174 -19.45 -0.42 8.13
N THR A 175 -19.79 0.84 7.93
CA THR A 175 -21.00 1.44 8.50
C THR A 175 -22.23 1.25 7.63
N MET A 176 -22.04 0.91 6.35
CA MET A 176 -23.14 0.69 5.41
C MET A 176 -23.88 -0.61 5.70
N TYR A 177 -25.19 -0.57 5.55
CA TYR A 177 -26.02 -1.77 5.66
C TYR A 177 -27.09 -1.80 4.57
N ASP A 178 -27.44 -3.03 4.20
CA ASP A 178 -28.57 -3.36 3.33
C ASP A 178 -29.65 -4.04 4.17
N ALA A 179 -30.83 -3.41 4.28
CA ALA A 179 -31.96 -3.95 5.05
C ALA A 179 -32.48 -5.30 4.52
N GLU A 180 -32.23 -5.63 3.25
CA GLU A 180 -32.62 -6.92 2.64
C GLU A 180 -31.69 -8.05 3.03
N THR A 181 -30.48 -7.76 3.53
CA THR A 181 -29.49 -8.74 3.95
C THR A 181 -29.67 -9.11 5.42
N ALA A 182 -29.97 -10.37 5.71
CA ALA A 182 -30.30 -10.88 7.06
C ALA A 182 -29.11 -10.98 8.02
N SER A 183 -28.12 -10.10 7.92
CA SER A 183 -26.93 -10.06 8.79
C SER A 183 -26.79 -8.70 9.46
N THR A 184 -26.08 -8.64 10.60
CA THR A 184 -25.90 -7.40 11.37
C THR A 184 -25.05 -6.38 10.62
N PRO A 185 -25.32 -5.06 10.73
CA PRO A 185 -24.46 -4.01 10.21
C PRO A 185 -23.00 -4.22 10.64
N GLY A 186 -22.05 -3.97 9.72
CA GLY A 186 -20.61 -4.19 9.96
C GLY A 186 -20.13 -5.63 9.84
N SER A 187 -21.02 -6.63 9.67
CA SER A 187 -20.62 -8.00 9.38
C SER A 187 -19.99 -8.13 7.99
N ILE A 188 -19.16 -9.17 7.81
CA ILE A 188 -18.51 -9.47 6.52
C ILE A 188 -19.55 -9.61 5.39
N SER A 189 -20.68 -10.24 5.67
CA SER A 189 -21.76 -10.42 4.70
C SER A 189 -22.38 -9.10 4.27
N GLN A 190 -22.64 -8.18 5.19
CA GLN A 190 -23.15 -6.84 4.90
C GLN A 190 -22.15 -6.04 4.07
N VAL A 191 -20.90 -5.98 4.51
CA VAL A 191 -19.83 -5.26 3.81
C VAL A 191 -19.65 -5.78 2.38
N ARG A 192 -19.70 -7.10 2.19
CA ARG A 192 -19.65 -7.74 0.87
C ARG A 192 -20.84 -7.36 0.00
N GLU A 193 -22.06 -7.46 0.52
CA GLU A 193 -23.27 -7.18 -0.24
C GLU A 193 -23.34 -5.70 -0.62
N CYS A 194 -23.11 -4.78 0.32
CA CYS A 194 -23.06 -3.36 0.06
C CYS A 194 -22.01 -3.01 -1.03
N THR A 195 -20.80 -3.58 -0.92
CA THR A 195 -19.74 -3.36 -1.94
C THR A 195 -20.17 -3.88 -3.30
N MET A 196 -20.84 -5.05 -3.37
CA MET A 196 -21.30 -5.65 -4.63
C MET A 196 -22.36 -4.78 -5.30
N ARG A 197 -23.30 -4.25 -4.54
CA ARG A 197 -24.37 -3.38 -5.06
C ARG A 197 -23.82 -2.05 -5.55
N ILE A 198 -22.91 -1.42 -4.80
CA ILE A 198 -22.23 -0.19 -5.23
C ILE A 198 -21.43 -0.45 -6.53
N MET A 199 -20.67 -1.54 -6.59
CA MET A 199 -19.89 -1.89 -7.79
C MET A 199 -20.76 -2.09 -9.03
N ARG A 200 -21.92 -2.76 -8.88
CA ARG A 200 -22.87 -2.93 -10.01
C ARG A 200 -23.43 -1.59 -10.44
N SER A 201 -23.88 -0.77 -9.50
CA SER A 201 -24.39 0.57 -9.77
C SER A 201 -23.34 1.45 -10.45
N ALA A 202 -22.08 1.42 -9.99
CA ALA A 202 -20.97 2.16 -10.61
C ALA A 202 -20.73 1.74 -12.08
N LYS A 203 -20.76 0.43 -12.36
CA LYS A 203 -20.59 -0.10 -13.74
C LYS A 203 -21.78 0.23 -14.65
N ASP A 204 -22.99 0.19 -14.10
CA ASP A 204 -24.21 0.47 -14.87
C ASP A 204 -24.39 1.96 -15.18
N SER A 205 -24.01 2.84 -14.24
CA SER A 205 -24.18 4.30 -14.33
C SER A 205 -22.90 5.05 -14.71
N GLY A 206 -21.73 4.38 -14.74
CA GLY A 206 -20.45 4.95 -15.20
C GLY A 206 -19.74 5.87 -14.19
N TYR A 207 -20.22 6.01 -12.97
CA TYR A 207 -19.50 6.80 -11.95
C TYR A 207 -18.35 6.01 -11.33
N THR A 208 -17.31 6.71 -10.83
CA THR A 208 -16.20 6.10 -10.10
C THR A 208 -16.49 6.11 -8.61
N ALA A 209 -16.36 4.96 -7.94
CA ALA A 209 -16.57 4.84 -6.51
C ALA A 209 -15.24 4.66 -5.76
N PHE A 210 -14.97 5.52 -4.78
CA PHE A 210 -13.91 5.35 -3.79
C PHE A 210 -14.54 4.93 -2.46
N VAL A 211 -14.11 3.80 -1.94
CA VAL A 211 -14.68 3.20 -0.74
C VAL A 211 -13.61 3.07 0.33
N VAL A 212 -13.84 3.65 1.50
CA VAL A 212 -12.93 3.55 2.65
C VAL A 212 -13.16 2.25 3.40
N GLY A 213 -12.05 1.54 3.69
CA GLY A 213 -12.04 0.36 4.52
C GLY A 213 -11.05 0.47 5.70
N HIS A 214 -11.45 0.06 6.91
CA HIS A 214 -10.56 0.00 8.06
C HIS A 214 -9.89 -1.36 8.18
N ILE A 215 -8.59 -1.36 8.51
CA ILE A 215 -7.77 -2.56 8.74
C ILE A 215 -7.59 -2.76 10.24
N ASN A 216 -7.66 -3.99 10.72
CA ASN A 216 -7.35 -4.33 12.10
C ASN A 216 -5.84 -4.21 12.36
N LYS A 217 -5.43 -4.11 13.67
CA LYS A 217 -4.02 -4.00 14.10
C LYS A 217 -3.10 -5.11 13.60
N GLU A 218 -3.65 -6.23 13.15
CA GLU A 218 -2.92 -7.37 12.57
C GLU A 218 -2.69 -7.24 11.06
N GLY A 219 -3.00 -6.07 10.46
CA GLY A 219 -2.83 -5.84 9.01
C GLY A 219 -3.85 -6.59 8.14
N SER A 220 -4.77 -7.34 8.75
CA SER A 220 -5.91 -7.92 8.07
C SER A 220 -7.11 -6.98 8.23
N ILE A 221 -7.71 -6.60 7.14
CA ILE A 221 -8.96 -5.86 7.16
C ILE A 221 -10.02 -6.80 7.78
N ALA A 222 -10.80 -6.40 8.79
CA ALA A 222 -11.99 -7.13 9.19
C ALA A 222 -12.97 -7.16 8.01
N GLY A 223 -12.97 -8.28 7.28
CA GLY A 223 -13.80 -8.47 6.10
C GLY A 223 -13.21 -8.21 4.71
N PRO A 224 -12.02 -7.64 4.48
CA PRO A 224 -11.65 -7.14 3.15
C PRO A 224 -10.72 -8.01 2.31
N LYS A 225 -10.09 -9.07 2.79
CA LYS A 225 -9.55 -10.06 1.83
C LYS A 225 -10.64 -10.56 0.87
N VAL A 226 -11.89 -10.57 1.33
CA VAL A 226 -13.07 -10.87 0.49
C VAL A 226 -13.33 -9.74 -0.51
N LEU A 227 -13.17 -8.46 -0.12
CA LEU A 227 -13.36 -7.31 -1.00
C LEU A 227 -12.26 -7.15 -2.03
N GLU A 228 -11.01 -7.48 -1.70
CA GLU A 228 -9.86 -7.39 -2.63
C GLU A 228 -10.12 -8.13 -3.95
N HIS A 229 -10.81 -9.28 -3.89
CA HIS A 229 -11.12 -10.03 -5.10
C HIS A 229 -12.26 -9.43 -5.92
N MET A 230 -13.15 -8.65 -5.29
CA MET A 230 -14.33 -8.09 -5.91
C MET A 230 -14.07 -6.77 -6.62
N VAL A 231 -13.32 -5.86 -5.97
CA VAL A 231 -13.08 -4.50 -6.45
C VAL A 231 -12.03 -4.46 -7.57
N ASP A 232 -12.00 -3.36 -8.32
CA ASP A 232 -11.10 -3.20 -9.47
C ASP A 232 -9.69 -2.74 -9.03
N CYS A 233 -9.61 -1.91 -8.00
CA CYS A 233 -8.35 -1.42 -7.43
C CYS A 233 -8.40 -1.46 -5.90
N VAL A 234 -7.30 -1.86 -5.28
CA VAL A 234 -7.11 -1.87 -3.81
C VAL A 234 -5.86 -1.10 -3.49
N LEU A 235 -6.02 -0.04 -2.73
CA LEU A 235 -4.94 0.81 -2.25
C LEU A 235 -4.82 0.68 -0.73
N TYR A 236 -3.60 0.49 -0.24
CA TYR A 236 -3.30 0.51 1.19
C TYR A 236 -2.54 1.76 1.56
N PHE A 237 -3.06 2.44 2.58
CA PHE A 237 -2.40 3.58 3.19
C PHE A 237 -1.60 3.08 4.39
N GLU A 238 -0.28 3.11 4.27
CA GLU A 238 0.68 2.58 5.23
C GLU A 238 1.41 3.74 5.92
N GLY A 239 1.91 3.51 7.13
CA GLY A 239 2.71 4.44 7.90
C GLY A 239 2.42 4.31 9.40
N ASP A 240 3.33 4.84 10.20
CA ASP A 240 3.17 4.92 11.66
C ASP A 240 2.66 6.32 12.02
N GLN A 241 1.80 6.41 13.04
CA GLN A 241 1.32 7.70 13.57
C GLN A 241 2.46 8.57 14.13
N SER A 242 3.58 7.95 14.50
CA SER A 242 4.79 8.64 14.97
C SER A 242 5.63 9.25 13.85
N THR A 243 5.42 8.86 12.59
CA THR A 243 6.14 9.42 11.42
C THR A 243 5.27 10.44 10.70
N ALA A 244 5.88 11.48 10.12
CA ALA A 244 5.16 12.48 9.33
C ALA A 244 4.69 11.92 7.99
N TYR A 245 5.32 10.84 7.50
CA TYR A 245 5.12 10.32 6.16
C TYR A 245 4.12 9.18 6.10
N ARG A 246 3.42 9.11 4.97
CA ARG A 246 2.43 8.09 4.64
C ARG A 246 2.72 7.56 3.24
N ILE A 247 2.68 6.27 3.08
CA ILE A 247 2.88 5.59 1.79
C ILE A 247 1.55 5.01 1.35
N LEU A 248 1.14 5.32 0.14
CA LEU A 248 -0.01 4.71 -0.51
C LEU A 248 0.50 3.67 -1.51
N ARG A 249 0.09 2.42 -1.35
CA ARG A 249 0.53 1.29 -2.17
C ARG A 249 -0.65 0.59 -2.82
N ALA A 250 -0.51 0.23 -4.10
CA ALA A 250 -1.49 -0.60 -4.77
C ALA A 250 -1.26 -2.08 -4.44
N ALA A 251 -2.21 -2.74 -3.77
CA ALA A 251 -2.20 -4.18 -3.57
C ALA A 251 -2.85 -4.93 -4.75
N LYS A 252 -3.78 -4.28 -5.44
CA LYS A 252 -4.43 -4.74 -6.66
C LYS A 252 -4.77 -3.56 -7.55
N ASN A 253 -4.50 -3.67 -8.83
CA ASN A 253 -4.92 -2.69 -9.82
C ASN A 253 -5.18 -3.39 -11.17
N ARG A 254 -6.44 -3.40 -11.63
CA ARG A 254 -6.80 -3.98 -12.94
C ARG A 254 -6.42 -3.08 -14.10
N PHE A 255 -6.15 -1.81 -13.82
CA PHE A 255 -5.94 -0.77 -14.83
C PHE A 255 -4.49 -0.27 -14.88
N GLY A 256 -3.61 -0.82 -14.04
CA GLY A 256 -2.21 -0.39 -13.96
C GLY A 256 -1.33 -1.33 -13.16
N SER A 257 -0.09 -0.92 -12.97
CA SER A 257 0.89 -1.66 -12.16
C SER A 257 0.51 -1.63 -10.67
N THR A 258 0.73 -2.74 -9.97
CA THR A 258 0.65 -2.80 -8.50
C THR A 258 1.96 -2.41 -7.82
N ASN A 259 3.01 -2.13 -8.59
CA ASN A 259 4.32 -1.80 -8.05
C ASN A 259 4.50 -0.30 -7.74
N GLU A 260 3.52 0.55 -8.08
CA GLU A 260 3.63 2.00 -7.84
C GLU A 260 3.30 2.34 -6.39
N ILE A 261 4.03 3.34 -5.88
CA ILE A 261 3.75 3.96 -4.58
C ILE A 261 3.50 5.46 -4.73
N GLY A 262 2.66 6.00 -3.86
CA GLY A 262 2.49 7.42 -3.62
C GLY A 262 3.01 7.78 -2.24
N VAL A 263 3.75 8.87 -2.13
CA VAL A 263 4.32 9.34 -0.86
C VAL A 263 3.70 10.67 -0.48
N PHE A 264 3.21 10.72 0.76
CA PHE A 264 2.54 11.89 1.32
C PHE A 264 3.16 12.26 2.67
N GLU A 265 3.14 13.53 2.98
CA GLU A 265 3.49 14.06 4.30
C GLU A 265 2.23 14.58 4.99
N MET A 266 2.06 14.23 6.28
CA MET A 266 0.94 14.72 7.07
C MET A 266 1.30 16.07 7.67
N GLU A 267 0.55 17.10 7.31
CA GLU A 267 0.69 18.46 7.80
C GLU A 267 -0.61 18.93 8.50
N ASP A 268 -0.58 20.07 9.17
CA ASP A 268 -1.73 20.62 9.91
C ASP A 268 -2.95 20.87 9.01
N PHE A 269 -2.70 21.21 7.75
CA PHE A 269 -3.72 21.47 6.73
C PHE A 269 -4.06 20.25 5.85
N GLY A 270 -3.56 19.05 6.19
CA GLY A 270 -3.86 17.81 5.48
C GLY A 270 -2.63 17.07 4.96
N LEU A 271 -2.80 16.33 3.87
CA LEU A 271 -1.75 15.57 3.23
C LEU A 271 -1.12 16.37 2.09
N ARG A 272 0.19 16.49 2.13
CA ARG A 272 1.00 17.07 1.05
C ARG A 272 1.69 15.97 0.26
N GLU A 273 1.68 16.09 -1.05
CA GLU A 273 2.40 15.17 -1.94
C GLU A 273 3.92 15.35 -1.80
N VAL A 274 4.64 14.24 -1.72
CA VAL A 274 6.10 14.23 -1.72
C VAL A 274 6.60 13.76 -3.08
N THR A 275 6.87 14.70 -3.96
CA THR A 275 7.33 14.42 -5.33
C THR A 275 8.75 13.88 -5.39
N ASN A 276 9.58 14.18 -4.39
CA ASN A 276 10.95 13.71 -4.26
C ASN A 276 11.21 13.06 -2.89
N PRO A 277 10.79 11.79 -2.69
CA PRO A 277 10.99 11.09 -1.42
C PRO A 277 12.46 10.93 -1.04
N SER A 278 13.35 10.75 -2.01
CA SER A 278 14.79 10.58 -1.76
C SER A 278 15.41 11.81 -1.10
N GLU A 279 15.11 13.00 -1.61
CA GLU A 279 15.61 14.27 -1.04
C GLU A 279 15.12 14.45 0.40
N MET A 280 13.85 14.17 0.62
CA MET A 280 13.22 14.22 1.92
C MET A 280 13.87 13.26 2.92
N LEU A 281 14.04 11.98 2.55
CA LEU A 281 14.60 10.93 3.40
C LEU A 281 16.09 11.17 3.74
N LEU A 282 16.80 11.89 2.88
CA LEU A 282 18.19 12.27 3.11
C LEU A 282 18.33 13.65 3.76
N SER A 283 17.22 14.38 3.99
CA SER A 283 17.25 15.67 4.66
C SER A 283 17.72 15.52 6.10
N GLY A 284 18.61 16.40 6.55
CA GLY A 284 19.17 16.34 7.90
C GLY A 284 20.22 15.24 8.14
N ARG A 285 20.68 14.56 7.09
CA ARG A 285 21.76 13.57 7.19
C ARG A 285 23.04 14.22 7.77
N PRO A 286 23.61 13.63 8.84
CA PRO A 286 24.83 14.16 9.43
C PRO A 286 26.02 13.95 8.48
N SER A 287 26.90 14.96 8.39
CA SER A 287 28.09 14.87 7.56
C SER A 287 29.23 14.15 8.27
N ASN A 288 29.93 13.27 7.57
CA ASN A 288 31.13 12.57 8.05
C ASN A 288 30.94 11.82 9.38
N THR A 289 29.75 11.25 9.59
CA THR A 289 29.43 10.47 10.80
C THR A 289 29.62 8.98 10.49
N PRO A 290 30.37 8.24 11.34
CA PRO A 290 30.46 6.79 11.23
C PRO A 290 29.09 6.11 11.39
N GLY A 291 28.95 4.93 10.79
CA GLY A 291 27.77 4.10 10.94
C GLY A 291 26.64 4.39 9.96
N THR A 292 26.87 5.19 8.92
CA THR A 292 25.82 5.49 7.92
C THR A 292 26.24 5.12 6.51
N CYS A 293 25.30 4.63 5.70
CA CYS A 293 25.49 4.40 4.27
C CYS A 293 24.18 4.61 3.53
N VAL A 294 24.26 5.16 2.30
CA VAL A 294 23.09 5.38 1.44
C VAL A 294 22.97 4.28 0.40
N VAL A 295 21.73 3.87 0.14
CA VAL A 295 21.37 2.88 -0.87
C VAL A 295 20.22 3.36 -1.73
N GLY A 296 20.23 3.00 -3.01
CA GLY A 296 19.07 3.16 -3.89
C GLY A 296 18.20 1.91 -3.84
N VAL A 297 16.95 2.03 -3.36
CA VAL A 297 15.94 0.97 -3.27
C VAL A 297 14.89 1.14 -4.34
N MET A 298 14.37 0.01 -4.87
CA MET A 298 13.25 0.05 -5.79
C MET A 298 11.93 0.04 -5.01
N GLU A 299 11.20 1.13 -5.12
CA GLU A 299 9.84 1.23 -4.61
C GLU A 299 8.89 1.40 -5.80
N GLY A 300 8.32 0.26 -6.21
CA GLY A 300 7.56 0.21 -7.45
C GLY A 300 8.43 0.35 -8.68
N SER A 301 8.08 1.29 -9.55
CA SER A 301 8.85 1.61 -10.76
C SER A 301 9.92 2.67 -10.53
N ARG A 302 9.96 3.30 -9.36
CA ARG A 302 10.96 4.35 -9.08
C ARG A 302 12.00 3.93 -8.04
N THR A 303 13.19 4.47 -8.18
CA THR A 303 14.23 4.36 -7.17
C THR A 303 14.02 5.44 -6.11
N VAL A 304 14.15 5.04 -4.85
CA VAL A 304 14.17 5.95 -3.69
C VAL A 304 15.48 5.75 -2.96
N LEU A 305 16.17 6.83 -2.56
CA LEU A 305 17.37 6.72 -1.75
C LEU A 305 17.00 6.65 -0.27
N ALA A 306 17.57 5.66 0.41
CA ALA A 306 17.40 5.45 1.84
C ALA A 306 18.75 5.49 2.57
N GLU A 307 18.76 6.03 3.79
CA GLU A 307 19.91 5.97 4.67
C GLU A 307 19.77 4.78 5.63
N VAL A 308 20.78 3.92 5.64
CA VAL A 308 20.95 2.86 6.63
C VAL A 308 21.90 3.36 7.70
N GLN A 309 21.50 3.25 8.95
CA GLN A 309 22.30 3.56 10.14
C GLN A 309 22.60 2.31 10.92
N ALA A 310 23.83 2.16 11.39
CA ALA A 310 24.24 1.10 12.28
C ALA A 310 25.02 1.66 13.47
N LEU A 311 24.75 1.14 14.65
CA LEU A 311 25.49 1.43 15.87
C LEU A 311 26.03 0.10 16.43
N ILE A 312 27.35 -0.03 16.45
CA ILE A 312 28.06 -1.17 17.02
C ILE A 312 28.82 -0.71 18.25
N THR A 313 28.56 -1.33 19.37
CA THR A 313 29.21 -0.98 20.65
C THR A 313 29.58 -2.25 21.42
N PRO A 314 30.68 -2.27 22.19
CA PRO A 314 31.02 -3.41 23.04
C PRO A 314 29.84 -3.74 23.96
N SER A 315 29.50 -5.03 24.09
CA SER A 315 28.43 -5.44 24.99
C SER A 315 28.88 -5.41 26.42
N GLY A 316 28.12 -4.71 27.27
CA GLY A 316 28.34 -4.69 28.73
C GLY A 316 27.68 -5.87 29.46
N TYR A 317 27.05 -6.81 28.74
CA TYR A 317 26.27 -7.92 29.32
C TYR A 317 26.78 -9.27 28.79
N SER A 318 26.34 -10.36 29.43
CA SER A 318 26.69 -11.73 29.04
C SER A 318 26.13 -12.20 27.69
N GLY A 319 25.30 -11.38 27.02
CA GLY A 319 24.72 -11.66 25.70
C GLY A 319 24.63 -10.40 24.86
N ALA A 320 25.13 -10.46 23.64
CA ALA A 320 25.08 -9.37 22.68
C ALA A 320 23.63 -9.06 22.27
N ARG A 321 23.21 -7.80 22.37
CA ARG A 321 21.88 -7.33 21.93
C ARG A 321 21.90 -7.10 20.44
N ARG A 322 20.82 -7.50 19.79
CA ARG A 322 20.60 -7.31 18.36
C ARG A 322 19.25 -6.66 18.14
N ASN A 323 19.25 -5.54 17.41
CA ASN A 323 18.02 -4.85 17.05
C ASN A 323 18.12 -4.42 15.57
N ALA A 324 17.05 -4.64 14.83
CA ALA A 324 16.94 -4.23 13.43
C ALA A 324 15.56 -3.59 13.22
N ASN A 325 15.55 -2.37 12.72
CA ASN A 325 14.35 -1.61 12.39
C ASN A 325 14.42 -1.18 10.91
N GLY A 326 13.35 -1.43 10.16
CA GLY A 326 13.30 -1.14 8.73
C GLY A 326 14.04 -2.16 7.84
N ILE A 327 14.58 -3.24 8.40
CA ILE A 327 15.17 -4.38 7.69
C ILE A 327 14.75 -5.68 8.37
N ASP A 328 14.65 -6.77 7.61
CA ASP A 328 14.37 -8.10 8.18
C ASP A 328 15.45 -8.50 9.20
N TYR A 329 15.01 -8.91 10.38
CA TYR A 329 15.89 -9.27 11.48
C TYR A 329 16.84 -10.42 11.11
N ASN A 330 16.33 -11.46 10.43
CA ASN A 330 17.16 -12.63 10.08
C ASN A 330 18.19 -12.23 9.03
N ARG A 331 17.83 -11.35 8.08
CA ARG A 331 18.77 -10.81 7.09
C ARG A 331 19.88 -10.00 7.75
N ALA A 332 19.55 -9.14 8.69
CA ALA A 332 20.54 -8.37 9.45
C ALA A 332 21.51 -9.29 10.22
N MET A 333 21.00 -10.34 10.88
CA MET A 333 21.83 -11.33 11.58
C MET A 333 22.75 -12.10 10.64
N LEU A 334 22.28 -12.43 9.46
CA LEU A 334 23.08 -13.08 8.43
C LEU A 334 24.24 -12.17 7.97
N LEU A 335 23.98 -10.89 7.72
CA LEU A 335 25.00 -9.94 7.30
C LEU A 335 26.07 -9.72 8.38
N LEU A 336 25.69 -9.66 9.68
CA LEU A 336 26.62 -9.64 10.80
C LEU A 336 27.53 -10.89 10.80
N ALA A 337 26.95 -12.08 10.63
CA ALA A 337 27.71 -13.34 10.58
C ALA A 337 28.67 -13.41 9.38
N VAL A 338 28.27 -12.87 8.22
CA VAL A 338 29.13 -12.76 7.03
C VAL A 338 30.32 -11.83 7.30
N LEU A 339 30.10 -10.65 7.89
CA LEU A 339 31.17 -9.73 8.27
C LEU A 339 32.15 -10.38 9.24
N GLU A 340 31.66 -11.08 10.26
CA GLU A 340 32.49 -11.76 11.24
C GLU A 340 33.36 -12.86 10.58
N LYS A 341 32.72 -13.76 9.82
CA LYS A 341 33.43 -14.92 9.26
C LYS A 341 34.30 -14.59 8.05
N ARG A 342 33.87 -13.62 7.20
CA ARG A 342 34.54 -13.37 5.90
C ARG A 342 35.42 -12.14 5.89
N ALA A 343 35.16 -11.16 6.77
CA ALA A 343 35.95 -9.94 6.86
C ALA A 343 36.76 -9.82 8.16
N GLY A 344 36.59 -10.74 9.12
CA GLY A 344 37.37 -10.80 10.37
C GLY A 344 36.95 -9.81 11.44
N PHE A 345 35.71 -9.34 11.42
CA PHE A 345 35.16 -8.49 12.47
C PHE A 345 34.81 -9.30 13.73
N SER A 346 35.05 -8.79 14.90
CA SER A 346 34.70 -9.45 16.18
C SER A 346 33.37 -8.92 16.71
N LEU A 347 32.26 -9.30 16.05
CA LEU A 347 30.93 -8.79 16.34
C LEU A 347 30.16 -9.60 17.38
N SER A 348 30.59 -10.82 17.69
CA SER A 348 29.94 -11.69 18.69
C SER A 348 29.90 -11.08 20.10
N SER A 349 30.87 -10.24 20.45
CA SER A 349 30.95 -9.52 21.73
C SER A 349 30.42 -8.08 21.67
N CYS A 350 29.78 -7.67 20.58
CA CYS A 350 29.24 -6.32 20.40
C CYS A 350 27.73 -6.33 20.32
N ASP A 351 27.11 -5.33 20.91
CA ASP A 351 25.71 -4.98 20.62
C ASP A 351 25.62 -4.36 19.23
N ALA A 352 24.57 -4.68 18.48
CA ALA A 352 24.34 -4.13 17.15
C ALA A 352 22.90 -3.62 17.00
N TYR A 353 22.79 -2.36 16.62
CA TYR A 353 21.54 -1.69 16.33
C TYR A 353 21.58 -1.22 14.90
N ILE A 354 20.61 -1.64 14.09
CA ILE A 354 20.48 -1.29 12.67
C ILE A 354 19.14 -0.58 12.49
N ASN A 355 19.15 0.57 11.83
CA ASN A 355 17.95 1.37 11.62
C ASN A 355 17.93 1.93 10.20
N VAL A 356 16.75 1.95 9.57
CA VAL A 356 16.51 2.63 8.31
C VAL A 356 15.78 3.94 8.59
N VAL A 357 16.35 5.04 8.11
CA VAL A 357 15.79 6.37 8.34
C VAL A 357 14.49 6.55 7.56
N GLY A 358 13.53 7.28 8.16
CA GLY A 358 12.27 7.64 7.51
C GLY A 358 11.19 6.55 7.54
N GLY A 359 11.42 5.43 8.24
CA GLY A 359 10.42 4.37 8.41
C GLY A 359 10.20 3.50 7.17
N LEU A 360 11.09 3.58 6.18
CA LEU A 360 11.09 2.66 5.05
C LEU A 360 11.46 1.24 5.47
N ARG A 361 10.93 0.25 4.76
CA ARG A 361 11.34 -1.15 4.89
C ARG A 361 12.19 -1.56 3.71
N LEU A 362 13.39 -2.04 4.00
CA LEU A 362 14.34 -2.56 3.01
C LEU A 362 14.13 -4.07 2.88
N ASP A 363 13.21 -4.47 2.02
CA ASP A 363 12.83 -5.88 1.84
C ASP A 363 13.61 -6.54 0.66
N GLU A 364 14.49 -5.80 -0.02
CA GLU A 364 15.24 -6.30 -1.17
C GLU A 364 16.74 -6.55 -0.86
N PRO A 365 17.33 -7.64 -1.39
CA PRO A 365 18.75 -7.97 -1.16
C PRO A 365 19.73 -6.94 -1.71
N ALA A 366 19.34 -6.07 -2.64
CA ALA A 366 20.17 -5.01 -3.18
C ALA A 366 20.71 -4.03 -2.11
N THR A 367 20.11 -4.01 -0.93
CA THR A 367 20.46 -3.15 0.20
C THR A 367 21.57 -3.71 1.08
N ASP A 368 21.90 -4.99 0.97
CA ASP A 368 22.84 -5.70 1.85
C ASP A 368 24.21 -5.03 1.94
N LEU A 369 24.74 -4.59 0.79
CA LEU A 369 26.07 -3.99 0.75
C LEU A 369 26.11 -2.68 1.56
N ALA A 370 25.06 -1.87 1.49
CA ALA A 370 24.97 -0.63 2.28
C ALA A 370 24.85 -0.93 3.78
N VAL A 371 24.10 -1.97 4.15
CA VAL A 371 24.00 -2.43 5.55
C VAL A 371 25.35 -2.89 6.07
N ILE A 372 26.09 -3.70 5.30
CA ILE A 372 27.44 -4.14 5.63
C ILE A 372 28.39 -2.95 5.82
N LEU A 373 28.35 -1.97 4.92
CA LEU A 373 29.21 -0.80 5.01
C LEU A 373 28.84 0.10 6.20
N ALA A 374 27.57 0.25 6.54
CA ALA A 374 27.14 0.98 7.73
C ALA A 374 27.62 0.29 9.02
N ILE A 375 27.48 -1.05 9.11
CA ILE A 375 27.98 -1.84 10.24
C ILE A 375 29.51 -1.71 10.38
N ALA A 376 30.23 -1.90 9.27
CA ALA A 376 31.69 -1.80 9.26
C ALA A 376 32.20 -0.39 9.60
N SER A 377 31.51 0.63 9.11
CA SER A 377 31.77 2.03 9.43
C SER A 377 31.65 2.32 10.93
N SER A 378 30.55 1.87 11.54
CA SER A 378 30.34 2.02 12.98
C SER A 378 31.38 1.25 13.80
N TYR A 379 31.69 0.00 13.40
CA TYR A 379 32.68 -0.82 14.12
C TYR A 379 34.10 -0.22 14.06
N LYS A 380 34.49 0.34 12.91
CA LYS A 380 35.82 0.96 12.72
C LYS A 380 35.90 2.42 13.18
N ASP A 381 34.77 3.02 13.50
CA ASP A 381 34.61 4.45 13.78
C ASP A 381 35.13 5.34 12.62
N LEU A 382 34.91 4.91 11.37
CA LEU A 382 35.30 5.60 10.15
C LEU A 382 34.08 5.86 9.27
N PRO A 383 33.88 7.11 8.77
CA PRO A 383 32.73 7.44 7.91
C PRO A 383 32.86 6.79 6.52
N VAL A 384 31.72 6.41 5.92
CA VAL A 384 31.66 5.90 4.55
C VAL A 384 31.92 7.02 3.51
N GLY A 385 31.71 8.26 3.87
CA GLY A 385 31.77 9.40 2.97
C GLY A 385 30.38 9.86 2.52
N ASN A 386 30.18 11.17 2.49
CA ASN A 386 28.87 11.76 2.22
C ASN A 386 28.42 11.64 0.76
N ASP A 387 29.38 11.48 -0.14
CA ASP A 387 29.21 11.41 -1.57
C ASP A 387 29.16 9.97 -2.11
N LEU A 388 29.14 8.97 -1.21
CA LEU A 388 29.19 7.55 -1.58
C LEU A 388 27.88 6.85 -1.28
N ALA A 389 27.37 6.10 -2.25
CA ALA A 389 26.27 5.15 -2.10
C ALA A 389 26.75 3.74 -2.40
N ALA A 390 25.99 2.72 -1.97
CA ALA A 390 26.32 1.33 -2.25
C ALA A 390 25.08 0.52 -2.62
N VAL A 391 25.22 -0.36 -3.62
CA VAL A 391 24.15 -1.24 -4.09
C VAL A 391 24.76 -2.61 -4.38
N GLY A 392 24.16 -3.67 -3.82
CA GLY A 392 24.63 -5.04 -4.06
C GLY A 392 24.04 -6.05 -3.09
N GLU A 393 23.69 -7.23 -3.59
CA GLU A 393 23.32 -8.38 -2.75
C GLU A 393 24.59 -9.06 -2.21
N VAL A 394 24.57 -9.48 -0.96
CA VAL A 394 25.70 -10.17 -0.32
C VAL A 394 25.36 -11.63 -0.05
N GLY A 395 26.16 -12.52 -0.65
CA GLY A 395 26.06 -13.96 -0.40
C GLY A 395 26.83 -14.42 0.85
N LEU A 396 26.55 -15.65 1.29
CA LEU A 396 27.16 -16.25 2.50
C LEU A 396 28.68 -16.46 2.42
N SER A 397 29.22 -16.52 1.19
CA SER A 397 30.68 -16.59 0.98
C SER A 397 31.36 -15.22 1.02
N GLY A 398 30.56 -14.14 1.14
CA GLY A 398 31.03 -12.76 1.10
C GLY A 398 31.13 -12.20 -0.32
N GLU A 399 30.64 -12.91 -1.33
CA GLU A 399 30.55 -12.44 -2.71
C GLU A 399 29.47 -11.35 -2.86
N ILE A 400 29.71 -10.40 -3.78
CA ILE A 400 28.74 -9.37 -4.16
C ILE A 400 28.08 -9.78 -5.47
N ARG A 401 26.76 -9.90 -5.45
CA ARG A 401 25.94 -10.36 -6.57
C ARG A 401 25.21 -9.20 -7.26
N SER A 402 24.92 -9.42 -8.54
CA SER A 402 24.16 -8.44 -9.34
C SER A 402 22.74 -8.24 -8.81
N VAL A 403 22.25 -7.04 -8.98
CA VAL A 403 20.91 -6.61 -8.58
C VAL A 403 20.08 -6.18 -9.78
N SER A 404 18.76 -6.21 -9.63
CA SER A 404 17.83 -5.72 -10.65
C SER A 404 17.84 -4.19 -10.73
N HIS A 405 17.51 -3.65 -11.90
CA HIS A 405 17.32 -2.21 -12.14
C HIS A 405 18.53 -1.34 -11.76
N LEU A 406 19.76 -1.86 -11.91
CA LEU A 406 20.97 -1.15 -11.48
C LEU A 406 21.07 0.24 -12.12
N ASN A 407 20.80 0.38 -13.43
CA ASN A 407 20.89 1.67 -14.13
C ASN A 407 19.91 2.70 -13.57
N GLN A 408 18.71 2.31 -13.20
CA GLN A 408 17.72 3.22 -12.57
C GLN A 408 18.21 3.70 -11.20
N ARG A 409 18.81 2.79 -10.40
CA ARG A 409 19.41 3.13 -9.10
C ARG A 409 20.56 4.11 -9.26
N LEU A 410 21.45 3.86 -10.20
CA LEU A 410 22.59 4.75 -10.49
C LEU A 410 22.13 6.13 -10.99
N SER A 411 21.10 6.16 -11.81
CA SER A 411 20.52 7.44 -12.30
C SER A 411 19.98 8.29 -11.14
N GLU A 412 19.26 7.70 -10.19
CA GLU A 412 18.73 8.42 -9.03
C GLU A 412 19.85 8.84 -8.06
N ILE A 413 20.83 7.97 -7.82
CA ILE A 413 22.03 8.27 -7.02
C ILE A 413 22.77 9.49 -7.60
N ALA A 414 23.01 9.51 -8.93
CA ALA A 414 23.63 10.61 -9.62
C ALA A 414 22.80 11.90 -9.56
N ARG A 415 21.48 11.80 -9.77
CA ARG A 415 20.54 12.93 -9.73
C ARG A 415 20.58 13.69 -8.40
N LEU A 416 20.80 12.96 -7.29
CA LEU A 416 20.87 13.53 -5.94
C LEU A 416 22.29 13.95 -5.53
N GLY A 417 23.23 13.99 -6.48
CA GLY A 417 24.54 14.60 -6.30
C GLY A 417 25.59 13.70 -5.66
N PHE A 418 25.33 12.38 -5.52
CA PHE A 418 26.36 11.43 -5.14
C PHE A 418 27.41 11.32 -6.25
N ARG A 419 28.67 11.18 -5.87
CA ARG A 419 29.79 11.14 -6.80
C ARG A 419 30.37 9.75 -6.97
N ARG A 420 30.15 8.84 -6.00
CA ARG A 420 30.67 7.49 -6.03
C ARG A 420 29.59 6.48 -5.65
N CYS A 421 29.60 5.34 -6.34
CA CYS A 421 28.72 4.23 -6.01
C CYS A 421 29.46 2.91 -6.09
N ILE A 422 29.45 2.12 -5.01
CA ILE A 422 29.95 0.76 -5.02
C ILE A 422 28.87 -0.15 -5.61
N ILE A 423 29.27 -0.94 -6.62
CA ILE A 423 28.39 -1.83 -7.37
C ILE A 423 28.99 -3.24 -7.50
N PRO A 424 28.18 -4.26 -7.80
CA PRO A 424 28.69 -5.58 -8.14
C PRO A 424 29.62 -5.54 -9.36
N ALA A 425 30.73 -6.29 -9.33
CA ALA A 425 31.62 -6.40 -10.49
C ALA A 425 31.00 -7.22 -11.64
N HIS A 426 30.12 -8.18 -11.31
CA HIS A 426 29.34 -8.93 -12.29
C HIS A 426 27.94 -8.35 -12.36
N VAL A 427 27.65 -7.65 -13.43
CA VAL A 427 26.32 -7.07 -13.70
C VAL A 427 25.69 -7.83 -14.88
N ARG A 428 24.36 -7.91 -14.90
CA ARG A 428 23.61 -8.57 -15.98
C ARG A 428 23.47 -7.70 -17.22
N ASP A 429 23.34 -6.38 -17.00
CA ASP A 429 23.16 -5.39 -18.04
C ASP A 429 24.38 -4.48 -18.13
N ASP A 430 24.63 -3.90 -19.30
CA ASP A 430 25.67 -2.89 -19.45
C ASP A 430 25.42 -1.70 -18.54
N VAL A 431 26.38 -1.35 -17.71
CA VAL A 431 26.30 -0.21 -16.82
C VAL A 431 26.38 1.07 -17.62
N GLN A 432 25.27 1.82 -17.66
CA GLN A 432 25.24 3.12 -18.31
C GLN A 432 26.01 4.15 -17.49
N LYS A 433 26.92 4.87 -18.15
CA LYS A 433 27.63 5.98 -17.51
C LYS A 433 26.65 7.07 -17.10
N GLN A 434 26.66 7.43 -15.83
CA GLN A 434 25.93 8.57 -15.30
C GLN A 434 26.89 9.75 -15.15
N ASN A 435 26.47 10.93 -15.61
CA ASN A 435 27.29 12.13 -15.51
C ASN A 435 27.60 12.48 -14.04
N GLY A 436 28.88 12.58 -13.70
CA GLY A 436 29.34 12.93 -12.36
C GLY A 436 29.33 11.80 -11.32
N LEU A 437 28.96 10.57 -11.70
CA LEU A 437 28.98 9.41 -10.82
C LEU A 437 30.08 8.41 -11.26
N GLU A 438 31.03 8.16 -10.38
CA GLU A 438 32.01 7.11 -10.51
C GLU A 438 31.46 5.81 -9.94
N THR A 439 31.44 4.74 -10.72
CA THR A 439 31.05 3.40 -10.26
C THR A 439 32.30 2.60 -9.89
N ILE A 440 32.29 2.00 -8.71
CA ILE A 440 33.39 1.20 -8.16
C ILE A 440 32.91 -0.28 -8.13
N PRO A 441 33.29 -1.08 -9.14
CA PRO A 441 32.89 -2.49 -9.19
C PRO A 441 33.69 -3.34 -8.19
N VAL A 442 33.00 -4.15 -7.39
CA VAL A 442 33.58 -5.04 -6.38
C VAL A 442 33.06 -6.46 -6.49
N LYS A 443 33.91 -7.46 -6.23
CA LYS A 443 33.54 -8.88 -6.29
C LYS A 443 33.12 -9.46 -4.97
N ASN A 444 33.60 -8.89 -3.87
CA ASN A 444 33.36 -9.40 -2.52
C ASN A 444 33.42 -8.25 -1.49
N ILE A 445 32.97 -8.56 -0.25
CA ILE A 445 32.93 -7.60 0.84
C ILE A 445 34.30 -7.02 1.23
N ARG A 446 35.40 -7.79 1.06
CA ARG A 446 36.73 -7.30 1.38
C ARG A 446 37.18 -6.21 0.40
N GLU A 447 36.89 -6.38 -0.89
CA GLU A 447 37.13 -5.35 -1.90
C GLU A 447 36.29 -4.09 -1.61
N ALA A 448 35.01 -4.26 -1.24
CA ALA A 448 34.12 -3.14 -0.87
C ALA A 448 34.67 -2.38 0.34
N LEU A 449 35.06 -3.08 1.40
CA LEU A 449 35.65 -2.49 2.60
C LEU A 449 36.96 -1.74 2.31
N ARG A 450 37.81 -2.30 1.43
CA ARG A 450 39.04 -1.63 0.99
C ARG A 450 38.75 -0.38 0.18
N ALA A 451 37.79 -0.42 -0.72
CA ALA A 451 37.40 0.74 -1.53
C ALA A 451 36.87 1.91 -0.68
N VAL A 452 36.24 1.62 0.47
CA VAL A 452 35.69 2.65 1.37
C VAL A 452 36.71 3.12 2.41
N PHE A 453 37.39 2.19 3.07
CA PHE A 453 38.20 2.48 4.27
C PHE A 453 39.73 2.38 4.02
N GLY A 454 40.15 1.96 2.81
CA GLY A 454 41.57 1.97 2.42
C GLY A 454 42.46 0.91 3.05
N ALA A 455 41.87 -0.10 3.74
CA ALA A 455 42.66 -1.13 4.45
C ALA A 455 42.08 -2.52 4.28
#